data_06c26232f40c8603e34db0a13e98c7cb
#
_entry.id   06c26232f40c8603e34db0a13e98c7cb
#
_cell.length_a   1.000
_cell.length_b   1.000
_cell.length_c   1.000
_cell.angle_alpha   90.00
_cell.angle_beta   90.00
_cell.angle_gamma   90.00
#
_symmetry.space_group_name_H-M   'P 1'
#
loop_
_entity.id
_entity.type
_entity.pdbx_description
1 polymer ?
#
loop_
_entity_poly.entity_id
_entity_poly.type
_entity_poly.pdbx_seq_one_letter_code
_entity_poly.pdbx_strand_id
1 'polypeptide(L)'
;MPSQLKKLDMMGEYNFPEGHKNKVEVILDPEKKTLKFIDTGLGMTADEVEKYITQIAFSGATQFLEQYKDKTEGDQIIGHFGLGFYSAFMVADEVTIDTLSYKEGAKPVHWTCDGGTEYTMATGTKETVGTEITLFLNEESTEFANEYRAREIIEKYCSFMPTEIFLSVEGAEQEFETIPEDQVKDDDVVVEHIHEDAKTEEKENEDGTKETIEVSPAKDLVKINKRPVSLSDTHPLWNKRPNECTDEEYKNFYHKVFHDFKEPLFWIHLNMDYPFNLKGILYFPQINTEYDSIEGTIKLYNNQVFIADNIKEVIPEFLMLLKGVIFRTMDS
;
A
#
# COMPACT_ATOMS: atom_id res chain seq x y z
N MET A 1 3.83 12.47 -0.71
CA MET A 1 4.90 12.60 0.22
C MET A 1 4.58 12.40 1.70
N PRO A 2 3.74 11.42 2.04
CA PRO A 2 3.37 11.14 3.43
C PRO A 2 4.55 10.78 4.34
N SER A 3 5.56 10.07 3.81
CA SER A 3 6.77 9.70 4.57
C SER A 3 7.63 10.89 5.01
N GLN A 4 7.68 11.95 4.22
CA GLN A 4 8.40 13.18 4.56
C GLN A 4 7.71 13.95 5.68
N LEU A 5 6.36 14.04 5.63
CA LEU A 5 5.57 14.70 6.65
C LEU A 5 5.71 13.98 8.01
N LYS A 6 5.71 12.64 8.01
CA LYS A 6 5.98 11.84 9.22
C LYS A 6 7.37 12.14 9.81
N LYS A 7 8.38 12.36 8.97
CA LYS A 7 9.73 12.73 9.45
C LYS A 7 9.75 14.12 10.10
N LEU A 8 9.04 15.11 9.53
CA LEU A 8 8.93 16.44 10.12
C LEU A 8 8.22 16.42 11.48
N ASP A 9 7.18 15.62 11.63
CA ASP A 9 6.51 15.39 12.91
C ASP A 9 7.47 14.80 13.97
N MET A 10 8.20 13.74 13.60
CA MET A 10 9.21 13.14 14.50
C MET A 10 10.32 14.11 14.91
N MET A 11 10.63 15.12 14.09
CA MET A 11 11.61 16.16 14.38
C MET A 11 11.01 17.35 15.16
N GLY A 12 9.69 17.37 15.38
CA GLY A 12 8.98 18.45 16.03
C GLY A 12 8.82 19.72 15.18
N GLU A 13 9.05 19.62 13.88
CA GLU A 13 8.90 20.72 12.92
C GLU A 13 7.48 20.80 12.32
N TYR A 14 6.67 19.80 12.57
CA TYR A 14 5.24 19.75 12.22
C TYR A 14 4.49 18.95 13.28
N ASN A 15 3.27 19.33 13.58
CA ASN A 15 2.39 18.55 14.46
C ASN A 15 1.20 18.07 13.63
N PHE A 16 0.99 16.77 13.58
CA PHE A 16 -0.19 16.24 12.94
C PHE A 16 -1.47 16.67 13.65
N PRO A 17 -2.53 16.96 12.89
CA PRO A 17 -3.87 17.04 13.47
C PRO A 17 -4.21 15.74 14.19
N GLU A 18 -5.01 15.81 15.25
CA GLU A 18 -5.49 14.63 15.96
C GLU A 18 -6.20 13.67 15.01
N GLY A 19 -5.84 12.39 15.06
CA GLY A 19 -6.39 11.36 14.17
C GLY A 19 -5.79 11.31 12.75
N HIS A 20 -4.77 12.11 12.44
CA HIS A 20 -4.13 12.07 11.12
C HIS A 20 -3.50 10.68 10.84
N LYS A 21 -3.83 10.11 9.68
CA LYS A 21 -3.23 8.87 9.17
C LYS A 21 -2.51 9.15 7.85
N ASN A 22 -1.23 8.77 7.75
CA ASN A 22 -0.50 8.82 6.50
C ASN A 22 -0.99 7.74 5.55
N LYS A 23 -1.66 8.13 4.47
CA LYS A 23 -2.22 7.21 3.49
C LYS A 23 -2.19 7.78 2.08
N VAL A 24 -2.36 6.90 1.12
CA VAL A 24 -2.68 7.23 -0.27
C VAL A 24 -3.99 6.54 -0.61
N GLU A 25 -4.95 7.30 -1.12
CA GLU A 25 -6.20 6.79 -1.65
C GLU A 25 -6.16 6.85 -3.18
N VAL A 26 -6.44 5.73 -3.81
CA VAL A 26 -6.57 5.61 -5.26
C VAL A 26 -8.05 5.44 -5.58
N ILE A 27 -8.63 6.38 -6.31
CA ILE A 27 -10.05 6.38 -6.64
C ILE A 27 -10.19 6.24 -8.16
N LEU A 28 -10.91 5.21 -8.58
CA LEU A 28 -11.26 4.97 -9.97
C LEU A 28 -12.64 5.56 -10.26
N ASP A 29 -12.78 6.27 -11.37
CA ASP A 29 -14.08 6.59 -11.96
C ASP A 29 -14.14 6.00 -13.38
N PRO A 30 -14.77 4.82 -13.54
CA PRO A 30 -14.86 4.16 -14.84
C PRO A 30 -15.71 4.94 -15.86
N GLU A 31 -16.68 5.74 -15.40
CA GLU A 31 -17.55 6.53 -16.29
C GLU A 31 -16.78 7.72 -16.87
N LYS A 32 -16.05 8.44 -16.04
CA LYS A 32 -15.22 9.58 -16.47
C LYS A 32 -13.86 9.16 -17.00
N LYS A 33 -13.51 7.87 -16.89
CA LYS A 33 -12.18 7.32 -17.22
C LYS A 33 -11.07 8.07 -16.49
N THR A 34 -11.25 8.32 -15.19
CA THR A 34 -10.24 8.98 -14.37
C THR A 34 -9.65 8.05 -13.32
N LEU A 35 -8.39 8.28 -13.03
CA LEU A 35 -7.64 7.66 -11.96
C LEU A 35 -7.09 8.77 -11.05
N LYS A 36 -7.56 8.83 -9.82
CA LYS A 36 -7.23 9.87 -8.87
C LYS A 36 -6.37 9.31 -7.76
N PHE A 37 -5.29 10.00 -7.42
CA PHE A 37 -4.40 9.69 -6.32
C PHE A 37 -4.45 10.81 -5.29
N ILE A 38 -4.84 10.50 -4.06
CA ILE A 38 -4.94 11.46 -2.96
C ILE A 38 -3.94 11.06 -1.89
N ASP A 39 -2.96 11.91 -1.61
CA ASP A 39 -2.03 11.70 -0.51
C ASP A 39 -2.21 12.72 0.60
N THR A 40 -1.94 12.30 1.83
CA THR A 40 -1.97 13.12 3.04
C THR A 40 -0.56 13.62 3.40
N GLY A 41 0.27 13.91 2.41
CA GLY A 41 1.66 14.35 2.59
C GLY A 41 1.79 15.86 2.80
N LEU A 42 2.98 16.38 2.48
CA LEU A 42 3.36 17.78 2.68
C LEU A 42 2.50 18.79 1.90
N GLY A 43 1.89 18.36 0.79
CA GLY A 43 1.35 19.28 -0.19
C GLY A 43 2.43 20.17 -0.82
N MET A 44 2.01 21.12 -1.64
CA MET A 44 2.91 22.05 -2.33
C MET A 44 2.33 23.45 -2.36
N THR A 45 3.22 24.46 -2.28
CA THR A 45 2.88 25.85 -2.61
C THR A 45 2.91 26.08 -4.12
N ALA A 46 2.42 27.21 -4.61
CA ALA A 46 2.48 27.56 -6.04
C ALA A 46 3.91 27.55 -6.58
N ASP A 47 4.85 28.11 -5.86
CA ASP A 47 6.28 28.14 -6.23
C ASP A 47 6.87 26.72 -6.26
N GLU A 48 6.43 25.82 -5.36
CA GLU A 48 6.86 24.44 -5.35
C GLU A 48 6.26 23.63 -6.51
N VAL A 49 4.99 23.86 -6.87
CA VAL A 49 4.39 23.27 -8.07
C VAL A 49 5.15 23.72 -9.31
N GLU A 50 5.41 25.01 -9.46
CA GLU A 50 6.19 25.53 -10.58
C GLU A 50 7.59 24.90 -10.65
N LYS A 51 8.26 24.78 -9.52
CA LYS A 51 9.62 24.26 -9.45
C LYS A 51 9.70 22.74 -9.67
N TYR A 52 8.81 21.95 -9.04
CA TYR A 52 8.95 20.48 -8.99
C TYR A 52 8.11 19.74 -10.01
N ILE A 53 7.07 20.39 -10.51
CA ILE A 53 6.14 19.79 -11.48
C ILE A 53 6.44 20.29 -12.89
N THR A 54 6.74 21.59 -13.07
CA THR A 54 6.90 22.16 -14.42
C THR A 54 8.34 22.11 -14.91
N GLN A 55 9.34 21.99 -14.02
CA GLN A 55 10.73 21.90 -14.39
C GLN A 55 11.23 20.45 -14.40
N ILE A 56 11.64 19.97 -15.56
CA ILE A 56 12.15 18.60 -15.72
C ILE A 56 13.38 18.36 -14.87
N ALA A 57 13.44 17.17 -14.24
CA ALA A 57 14.56 16.73 -13.38
C ALA A 57 14.75 17.53 -12.08
N PHE A 58 13.81 18.33 -11.64
CA PHE A 58 13.79 18.90 -10.30
C PHE A 58 13.03 17.99 -9.34
N SER A 59 13.64 17.63 -8.22
CA SER A 59 13.01 16.77 -7.19
C SER A 59 13.01 17.45 -5.83
N GLY A 60 11.80 17.64 -5.28
CA GLY A 60 11.64 18.10 -3.90
C GLY A 60 12.19 17.10 -2.86
N ALA A 61 12.30 15.82 -3.21
CA ALA A 61 12.90 14.79 -2.37
C ALA A 61 14.41 15.06 -2.17
N THR A 62 15.12 15.41 -3.22
CA THR A 62 16.54 15.75 -3.16
C THR A 62 16.80 16.98 -2.27
N GLN A 63 16.01 18.03 -2.45
CA GLN A 63 16.13 19.22 -1.62
C GLN A 63 15.81 18.96 -0.14
N PHE A 64 14.79 18.12 0.12
CA PHE A 64 14.47 17.68 1.49
C PHE A 64 15.61 16.91 2.12
N LEU A 65 16.24 16.00 1.39
CA LEU A 65 17.41 15.25 1.87
C LEU A 65 18.62 16.16 2.17
N GLU A 66 18.90 17.13 1.30
CA GLU A 66 20.00 18.08 1.51
C GLU A 66 19.75 18.94 2.76
N GLN A 67 18.52 19.41 2.98
CA GLN A 67 18.16 20.23 4.13
C GLN A 67 18.21 19.46 5.46
N TYR A 68 17.94 18.17 5.44
CA TYR A 68 17.85 17.32 6.64
C TYR A 68 18.90 16.21 6.69
N LYS A 69 20.00 16.34 5.94
CA LYS A 69 21.06 15.34 5.77
C LYS A 69 21.60 14.77 7.09
N ASP A 70 21.75 15.64 8.10
CA ASP A 70 22.29 15.25 9.42
C ASP A 70 21.24 14.62 10.35
N LYS A 71 19.96 14.64 9.96
CA LYS A 71 18.83 14.23 10.82
C LYS A 71 18.04 13.02 10.26
N THR A 72 18.35 12.59 9.04
CA THR A 72 17.58 11.53 8.38
C THR A 72 18.50 10.48 7.77
N GLU A 73 18.17 9.20 7.98
CA GLU A 73 18.72 8.15 7.13
C GLU A 73 18.13 8.33 5.73
N GLY A 74 19.00 8.67 4.75
CA GLY A 74 18.62 9.09 3.39
C GLY A 74 17.88 8.03 2.56
N ASP A 75 17.93 6.77 2.98
CA ASP A 75 17.68 5.60 2.17
C ASP A 75 16.21 5.28 1.90
N GLN A 76 15.26 6.01 2.52
CA GLN A 76 13.84 5.69 2.43
C GLN A 76 13.01 6.65 1.58
N ILE A 77 13.63 7.60 0.89
CA ILE A 77 12.91 8.55 0.06
C ILE A 77 12.94 8.09 -1.40
N ILE A 78 11.75 7.85 -1.96
CA ILE A 78 11.53 7.48 -3.36
C ILE A 78 11.41 8.77 -4.20
N GLY A 79 11.87 8.75 -5.45
CA GLY A 79 11.66 9.88 -6.38
C GLY A 79 12.80 10.88 -6.45
N HIS A 80 14.04 10.42 -6.39
CA HIS A 80 15.24 11.27 -6.43
C HIS A 80 15.43 12.08 -7.73
N PHE A 81 14.90 11.60 -8.86
CA PHE A 81 15.23 12.14 -10.18
C PHE A 81 14.24 13.17 -10.71
N GLY A 82 13.09 13.39 -10.05
CA GLY A 82 12.06 14.34 -10.50
C GLY A 82 11.41 14.01 -11.86
N LEU A 83 11.56 12.77 -12.35
CA LEU A 83 11.06 12.36 -13.67
C LEU A 83 9.78 11.52 -13.59
N GLY A 84 9.49 10.91 -12.43
CA GLY A 84 8.38 9.96 -12.27
C GLY A 84 7.01 10.56 -12.58
N PHE A 85 6.80 11.84 -12.26
CA PHE A 85 5.55 12.52 -12.53
C PHE A 85 5.20 12.56 -14.03
N TYR A 86 6.20 12.76 -14.89
CA TYR A 86 5.96 12.87 -16.34
C TYR A 86 5.47 11.57 -16.98
N SER A 87 5.65 10.42 -16.32
CA SER A 87 5.08 9.15 -16.80
C SER A 87 3.55 9.15 -16.78
N ALA A 88 2.92 10.06 -16.04
CA ALA A 88 1.47 10.23 -16.06
C ALA A 88 0.93 10.56 -17.46
N PHE A 89 1.68 11.34 -18.26
CA PHE A 89 1.30 11.69 -19.64
C PHE A 89 1.47 10.54 -20.64
N MET A 90 2.04 9.41 -20.25
CA MET A 90 2.03 8.21 -21.08
C MET A 90 0.65 7.52 -21.08
N VAL A 91 -0.15 7.76 -20.05
CA VAL A 91 -1.44 7.09 -19.84
C VAL A 91 -2.64 8.07 -19.78
N ALA A 92 -2.39 9.37 -19.76
CA ALA A 92 -3.42 10.39 -19.62
C ALA A 92 -3.29 11.47 -20.69
N ASP A 93 -4.44 11.94 -21.19
CA ASP A 93 -4.54 13.09 -22.09
C ASP A 93 -4.50 14.41 -21.33
N GLU A 94 -4.88 14.39 -20.06
CA GLU A 94 -4.83 15.55 -19.16
C GLU A 94 -4.48 15.08 -17.75
N VAL A 95 -3.72 15.90 -17.03
CA VAL A 95 -3.39 15.70 -15.62
C VAL A 95 -3.72 16.97 -14.85
N THR A 96 -4.45 16.83 -13.73
CA THR A 96 -4.69 17.91 -12.81
C THR A 96 -4.06 17.63 -11.44
N ILE A 97 -3.61 18.68 -10.76
CA ILE A 97 -3.08 18.62 -9.40
C ILE A 97 -3.81 19.65 -8.55
N ASP A 98 -4.45 19.18 -7.48
CA ASP A 98 -5.00 20.01 -6.41
C ASP A 98 -4.18 19.80 -5.15
N THR A 99 -3.54 20.83 -4.63
CA THR A 99 -2.60 20.68 -3.50
C THR A 99 -2.70 21.83 -2.52
N LEU A 100 -2.48 21.51 -1.24
CA LEU A 100 -2.35 22.49 -0.15
C LEU A 100 -1.13 22.13 0.70
N SER A 101 -0.19 23.07 0.78
CA SER A 101 1.03 22.88 1.56
C SER A 101 0.77 22.94 3.07
N TYR A 102 1.54 22.17 3.84
CA TYR A 102 1.57 22.19 5.31
C TYR A 102 2.08 23.52 5.89
N LYS A 103 2.73 24.35 5.05
CA LYS A 103 3.33 25.63 5.48
C LYS A 103 2.25 26.61 5.92
N GLU A 104 2.48 27.29 7.02
CA GLU A 104 1.56 28.27 7.57
C GLU A 104 1.23 29.37 6.54
N GLY A 105 -0.05 29.69 6.38
CA GLY A 105 -0.50 30.70 5.42
C GLY A 105 -0.47 30.29 3.94
N ALA A 106 -0.11 29.02 3.64
CA ALA A 106 -0.17 28.52 2.28
C ALA A 106 -1.58 28.57 1.72
N LYS A 107 -1.68 28.88 0.41
CA LYS A 107 -2.96 28.88 -0.32
C LYS A 107 -3.05 27.59 -1.14
N PRO A 108 -4.27 27.04 -1.33
CA PRO A 108 -4.47 25.90 -2.19
C PRO A 108 -4.16 26.26 -3.65
N VAL A 109 -3.60 25.32 -4.38
CA VAL A 109 -3.19 25.47 -5.78
C VAL A 109 -3.88 24.42 -6.63
N HIS A 110 -4.43 24.86 -7.76
CA HIS A 110 -4.91 24.01 -8.84
C HIS A 110 -4.00 24.18 -10.06
N TRP A 111 -3.51 23.08 -10.60
CA TRP A 111 -2.65 23.03 -11.76
C TRP A 111 -3.19 22.01 -12.77
N THR A 112 -3.12 22.34 -14.06
CA THR A 112 -3.61 21.48 -15.16
C THR A 112 -2.66 21.54 -16.36
N CYS A 113 -2.40 20.39 -16.98
CA CYS A 113 -1.64 20.26 -18.21
C CYS A 113 -2.15 19.09 -19.05
N ASP A 114 -2.17 19.26 -20.37
CA ASP A 114 -2.54 18.26 -21.37
C ASP A 114 -1.34 17.48 -21.95
N GLY A 115 -0.17 17.57 -21.29
CA GLY A 115 1.07 16.96 -21.78
C GLY A 115 1.81 17.80 -22.84
N GLY A 116 1.27 18.95 -23.20
CA GLY A 116 1.92 19.92 -24.07
C GLY A 116 2.97 20.77 -23.35
N THR A 117 3.36 21.87 -23.96
CA THR A 117 4.34 22.81 -23.42
C THR A 117 3.72 23.86 -22.49
N GLU A 118 2.41 23.94 -22.45
CA GLU A 118 1.65 24.94 -21.69
C GLU A 118 0.91 24.26 -20.52
N TYR A 119 0.82 24.95 -19.42
CA TYR A 119 0.02 24.56 -18.26
C TYR A 119 -0.77 25.75 -17.73
N THR A 120 -1.81 25.48 -16.99
CA THR A 120 -2.55 26.51 -16.24
C THR A 120 -2.35 26.31 -14.76
N MET A 121 -2.25 27.40 -14.01
CA MET A 121 -2.17 27.38 -12.55
C MET A 121 -3.07 28.47 -11.99
N ALA A 122 -3.91 28.11 -10.99
CA ALA A 122 -4.85 28.97 -10.35
C ALA A 122 -4.95 28.69 -8.85
N THR A 123 -5.66 29.51 -8.12
CA THR A 123 -6.02 29.19 -6.72
C THR A 123 -6.97 28.00 -6.72
N GLY A 124 -6.61 26.97 -5.98
CA GLY A 124 -7.42 25.77 -5.79
C GLY A 124 -8.48 25.90 -4.69
N THR A 125 -9.18 24.81 -4.45
CA THR A 125 -10.26 24.72 -3.44
C THR A 125 -9.96 23.70 -2.34
N LYS A 126 -8.78 23.07 -2.36
CA LYS A 126 -8.42 22.04 -1.38
C LYS A 126 -8.31 22.63 0.02
N GLU A 127 -9.00 22.03 0.98
CA GLU A 127 -9.08 22.51 2.36
C GLU A 127 -8.12 21.77 3.31
N THR A 128 -7.67 20.58 2.94
CA THR A 128 -6.79 19.74 3.75
C THR A 128 -5.39 19.69 3.16
N VAL A 129 -4.38 19.63 4.03
CA VAL A 129 -2.98 19.45 3.62
C VAL A 129 -2.80 18.13 2.86
N GLY A 130 -2.04 18.17 1.78
CA GLY A 130 -1.78 17.02 0.92
C GLY A 130 -1.92 17.34 -0.55
N THR A 131 -1.86 16.31 -1.39
CA THR A 131 -1.95 16.45 -2.84
C THR A 131 -2.96 15.46 -3.42
N GLU A 132 -3.72 15.92 -4.38
CA GLU A 132 -4.62 15.15 -5.22
C GLU A 132 -4.15 15.28 -6.66
N ILE A 133 -3.88 14.14 -7.33
CA ILE A 133 -3.50 14.08 -8.73
C ILE A 133 -4.58 13.30 -9.46
N THR A 134 -5.21 13.90 -10.46
CA THR A 134 -6.20 13.24 -11.29
C THR A 134 -5.65 13.05 -12.70
N LEU A 135 -5.65 11.81 -13.16
CA LEU A 135 -5.30 11.41 -14.52
C LEU A 135 -6.58 11.19 -15.32
N PHE A 136 -6.76 11.94 -16.40
CA PHE A 136 -7.81 11.69 -17.40
C PHE A 136 -7.23 10.73 -18.43
N LEU A 137 -7.58 9.46 -18.32
CA LEU A 137 -6.95 8.38 -19.08
C LEU A 137 -7.22 8.52 -20.59
N ASN A 138 -6.17 8.35 -21.39
CA ASN A 138 -6.29 8.28 -22.85
C ASN A 138 -6.97 6.96 -23.27
N GLU A 139 -7.34 6.86 -24.55
CA GLU A 139 -8.08 5.70 -25.08
C GLU A 139 -7.29 4.39 -24.97
N GLU A 140 -5.97 4.43 -25.11
CA GLU A 140 -5.11 3.25 -25.06
C GLU A 140 -4.93 2.73 -23.63
N SER A 141 -5.16 3.58 -22.62
CA SER A 141 -4.93 3.31 -21.19
C SER A 141 -6.22 3.09 -20.39
N THR A 142 -7.38 2.94 -21.04
CA THR A 142 -8.67 2.72 -20.38
C THR A 142 -8.72 1.44 -19.55
N GLU A 143 -7.80 0.49 -19.78
CA GLU A 143 -7.67 -0.70 -18.93
C GLU A 143 -7.42 -0.36 -17.46
N PHE A 144 -6.77 0.77 -17.17
CA PHE A 144 -6.48 1.21 -15.80
C PHE A 144 -7.69 1.80 -15.08
N ALA A 145 -8.79 2.08 -15.77
CA ALA A 145 -10.08 2.39 -15.16
C ALA A 145 -10.83 1.14 -14.64
N ASN A 146 -10.25 -0.04 -14.78
CA ASN A 146 -10.78 -1.29 -14.25
C ASN A 146 -10.20 -1.59 -12.88
N GLU A 147 -11.05 -1.87 -11.89
CA GLU A 147 -10.63 -2.11 -10.50
C GLU A 147 -9.64 -3.28 -10.38
N TYR A 148 -9.92 -4.40 -11.05
CA TYR A 148 -9.04 -5.58 -10.98
C TYR A 148 -7.65 -5.28 -11.53
N ARG A 149 -7.59 -4.54 -12.63
CA ARG A 149 -6.32 -4.16 -13.26
C ARG A 149 -5.53 -3.20 -12.40
N ALA A 150 -6.19 -2.17 -11.86
CA ALA A 150 -5.55 -1.22 -10.96
C ALA A 150 -5.04 -1.90 -9.68
N ARG A 151 -5.85 -2.79 -9.10
CA ARG A 151 -5.47 -3.59 -7.93
C ARG A 151 -4.25 -4.46 -8.20
N GLU A 152 -4.25 -5.20 -9.30
CA GLU A 152 -3.12 -6.05 -9.73
C GLU A 152 -1.81 -5.25 -9.81
N ILE A 153 -1.86 -4.05 -10.40
CA ILE A 153 -0.69 -3.19 -10.56
C ILE A 153 -0.22 -2.65 -9.20
N ILE A 154 -1.13 -2.15 -8.37
CA ILE A 154 -0.79 -1.64 -7.04
C ILE A 154 -0.18 -2.77 -6.18
N GLU A 155 -0.80 -3.94 -6.16
CA GLU A 155 -0.30 -5.09 -5.43
C GLU A 155 1.05 -5.57 -5.96
N LYS A 156 1.28 -5.53 -7.27
CA LYS A 156 2.56 -5.91 -7.86
C LYS A 156 3.70 -4.98 -7.46
N TYR A 157 3.49 -3.68 -7.59
CA TYR A 157 4.58 -2.70 -7.48
C TYR A 157 4.68 -2.03 -6.09
N CYS A 158 3.58 -1.97 -5.36
CA CYS A 158 3.45 -1.18 -4.13
C CYS A 158 3.16 -2.01 -2.87
N SER A 159 3.18 -3.35 -2.94
CA SER A 159 2.82 -4.25 -1.81
C SER A 159 3.55 -3.95 -0.51
N PHE A 160 4.74 -3.38 -0.55
CA PHE A 160 5.56 -3.14 0.63
C PHE A 160 5.92 -1.67 0.81
N MET A 161 5.13 -0.78 0.22
CA MET A 161 5.31 0.67 0.44
C MET A 161 5.11 1.03 1.91
N PRO A 162 5.88 2.02 2.44
CA PRO A 162 5.84 2.40 3.85
C PRO A 162 4.60 3.23 4.22
N THR A 163 3.69 3.40 3.30
CA THR A 163 2.44 4.15 3.43
C THR A 163 1.28 3.27 3.03
N GLU A 164 0.19 3.30 3.79
CA GLU A 164 -1.03 2.57 3.45
C GLU A 164 -1.61 3.08 2.13
N ILE A 165 -2.01 2.15 1.26
CA ILE A 165 -2.61 2.45 -0.05
C ILE A 165 -3.97 1.77 -0.11
N PHE A 166 -5.01 2.57 -0.33
CA PHE A 166 -6.39 2.10 -0.46
C PHE A 166 -6.87 2.31 -1.88
N LEU A 167 -7.65 1.36 -2.39
CA LEU A 167 -8.28 1.44 -3.69
C LEU A 167 -9.80 1.42 -3.54
N SER A 168 -10.48 2.35 -4.20
CA SER A 168 -11.93 2.42 -4.26
C SER A 168 -12.41 2.81 -5.67
N VAL A 169 -13.70 2.55 -5.93
CA VAL A 169 -14.36 2.90 -7.18
C VAL A 169 -15.42 3.95 -6.88
N GLU A 170 -15.40 5.05 -7.62
CA GLU A 170 -16.38 6.13 -7.48
C GLU A 170 -17.79 5.61 -7.79
N GLY A 171 -18.74 5.92 -6.92
CA GLY A 171 -20.13 5.47 -7.10
C GLY A 171 -20.37 3.99 -6.84
N ALA A 172 -19.39 3.21 -6.36
CA ALA A 172 -19.61 1.83 -5.96
C ALA A 172 -20.61 1.73 -4.81
N GLU A 173 -21.41 0.67 -4.81
CA GLU A 173 -22.33 0.38 -3.71
C GLU A 173 -21.55 0.14 -2.42
N GLN A 174 -22.07 0.68 -1.30
CA GLN A 174 -21.46 0.48 0.00
C GLN A 174 -21.53 -0.99 0.39
N GLU A 175 -20.39 -1.62 0.57
CA GLU A 175 -20.29 -2.97 1.12
C GLU A 175 -20.35 -2.94 2.66
N PHE A 176 -20.86 -4.04 3.23
CA PHE A 176 -20.98 -4.20 4.68
C PHE A 176 -20.27 -5.47 5.13
N GLU A 177 -19.82 -5.45 6.38
CA GLU A 177 -19.31 -6.63 7.07
C GLU A 177 -19.96 -6.76 8.46
N THR A 178 -20.07 -7.99 8.93
CA THR A 178 -20.61 -8.28 10.27
C THR A 178 -19.48 -8.76 11.15
N ILE A 179 -19.30 -8.10 12.27
CA ILE A 179 -18.22 -8.37 13.23
C ILE A 179 -18.81 -8.54 14.64
N PRO A 180 -18.11 -9.21 15.57
CA PRO A 180 -18.44 -9.19 16.98
C PRO A 180 -18.46 -7.76 17.55
N GLU A 181 -19.40 -7.48 18.45
CA GLU A 181 -19.57 -6.13 19.02
C GLU A 181 -18.30 -5.64 19.75
N ASP A 182 -17.54 -6.54 20.36
CA ASP A 182 -16.27 -6.25 21.03
C ASP A 182 -15.12 -5.88 20.08
N GLN A 183 -15.30 -6.06 18.76
CA GLN A 183 -14.32 -5.72 17.72
C GLN A 183 -14.62 -4.41 16.99
N VAL A 184 -15.68 -3.69 17.41
CA VAL A 184 -16.03 -2.38 16.86
C VAL A 184 -14.97 -1.36 17.29
N LYS A 185 -14.51 -0.55 16.34
CA LYS A 185 -13.54 0.54 16.55
C LYS A 185 -14.24 1.88 16.53
N ASP A 186 -13.57 2.90 17.07
CA ASP A 186 -14.12 4.26 17.14
C ASP A 186 -14.39 4.90 15.77
N ASP A 187 -13.69 4.44 14.72
CA ASP A 187 -13.83 4.91 13.34
C ASP A 187 -14.80 4.08 12.49
N ASP A 188 -15.42 3.03 13.05
CA ASP A 188 -16.41 2.23 12.35
C ASP A 188 -17.77 2.92 12.26
N VAL A 189 -18.38 2.82 11.07
CA VAL A 189 -19.76 3.28 10.87
C VAL A 189 -20.70 2.11 11.11
N VAL A 190 -21.33 2.11 12.28
CA VAL A 190 -22.30 1.09 12.67
C VAL A 190 -23.61 1.31 11.93
N VAL A 191 -24.10 0.27 11.28
CA VAL A 191 -25.37 0.27 10.50
C VAL A 191 -26.48 -0.42 11.28
N GLU A 192 -26.18 -1.56 11.92
CA GLU A 192 -27.16 -2.39 12.59
C GLU A 192 -26.52 -3.22 13.71
N HIS A 193 -27.24 -3.39 14.81
CA HIS A 193 -26.89 -4.36 15.86
C HIS A 193 -27.70 -5.64 15.66
N ILE A 194 -27.05 -6.79 15.68
CA ILE A 194 -27.64 -8.11 15.43
C ILE A 194 -27.41 -8.98 16.66
N HIS A 195 -28.48 -9.45 17.26
CA HIS A 195 -28.41 -10.43 18.34
C HIS A 195 -28.75 -11.81 17.81
N GLU A 196 -27.81 -12.75 17.92
CA GLU A 196 -28.04 -14.16 17.61
C GLU A 196 -28.25 -14.94 18.90
N ASP A 197 -29.42 -15.51 19.07
CA ASP A 197 -29.73 -16.39 20.22
C ASP A 197 -28.87 -17.66 20.21
N ALA A 198 -28.61 -18.21 21.39
CA ALA A 198 -27.91 -19.47 21.53
C ALA A 198 -28.62 -20.60 20.76
N LYS A 199 -27.89 -21.35 19.94
CA LYS A 199 -28.40 -22.51 19.25
C LYS A 199 -28.27 -23.73 20.15
N THR A 200 -29.42 -24.40 20.39
CA THR A 200 -29.49 -25.62 21.18
C THR A 200 -29.99 -26.77 20.30
N GLU A 201 -29.38 -27.94 20.45
CA GLU A 201 -29.86 -29.19 19.84
C GLU A 201 -30.26 -30.18 20.90
N GLU A 202 -31.39 -30.89 20.67
CA GLU A 202 -31.81 -32.01 21.52
C GLU A 202 -31.03 -33.26 21.10
N LYS A 203 -30.28 -33.83 22.02
CA LYS A 203 -29.59 -35.11 21.85
C LYS A 203 -30.31 -36.15 22.71
N GLU A 204 -30.75 -37.23 22.07
CA GLU A 204 -31.35 -38.38 22.75
C GLU A 204 -30.20 -39.30 23.23
N ASN A 205 -30.15 -39.54 24.54
CA ASN A 205 -29.18 -40.43 25.16
C ASN A 205 -29.64 -41.90 25.01
N GLU A 206 -28.73 -42.85 25.17
CA GLU A 206 -29.01 -44.29 25.02
C GLU A 206 -30.10 -44.82 26.01
N ASP A 207 -30.41 -44.08 27.05
CA ASP A 207 -31.44 -44.37 28.04
C ASP A 207 -32.83 -43.76 27.70
N GLY A 208 -32.95 -43.08 26.53
CA GLY A 208 -34.18 -42.44 26.07
C GLY A 208 -34.45 -41.09 26.69
N THR A 209 -33.51 -40.53 27.46
CA THR A 209 -33.63 -39.16 27.97
C THR A 209 -33.12 -38.16 26.92
N LYS A 210 -33.87 -37.05 26.76
CA LYS A 210 -33.46 -35.93 25.90
C LYS A 210 -32.68 -34.91 26.70
N GLU A 211 -31.51 -34.62 26.25
CA GLU A 211 -30.66 -33.56 26.81
C GLU A 211 -30.49 -32.43 25.77
N THR A 212 -30.78 -31.20 26.20
CA THR A 212 -30.58 -30.03 25.35
C THR A 212 -29.13 -29.60 25.50
N ILE A 213 -28.36 -29.73 24.40
CA ILE A 213 -26.97 -29.32 24.36
C ILE A 213 -26.86 -27.96 23.64
N GLU A 214 -26.21 -27.00 24.26
CA GLU A 214 -25.89 -25.73 23.62
C GLU A 214 -24.80 -25.96 22.59
N VAL A 215 -25.11 -25.77 21.29
CA VAL A 215 -24.19 -25.97 20.17
C VAL A 215 -23.42 -24.69 19.87
N SER A 216 -24.04 -23.53 20.08
CA SER A 216 -23.43 -22.23 19.91
C SER A 216 -23.99 -21.24 20.93
N PRO A 217 -23.12 -20.52 21.67
CA PRO A 217 -23.56 -19.48 22.58
C PRO A 217 -24.22 -18.32 21.86
N ALA A 218 -25.06 -17.56 22.55
CA ALA A 218 -25.57 -16.30 22.05
C ALA A 218 -24.42 -15.35 21.69
N LYS A 219 -24.56 -14.59 20.60
CA LYS A 219 -23.55 -13.66 20.10
C LYS A 219 -24.18 -12.32 19.78
N ASP A 220 -23.53 -11.26 20.23
CA ASP A 220 -23.84 -9.91 19.83
C ASP A 220 -22.89 -9.50 18.69
N LEU A 221 -23.50 -9.26 17.53
CA LEU A 221 -22.82 -8.91 16.29
C LEU A 221 -23.24 -7.50 15.87
N VAL A 222 -22.37 -6.84 15.14
CA VAL A 222 -22.63 -5.51 14.59
C VAL A 222 -22.34 -5.51 13.10
N LYS A 223 -23.29 -5.03 12.32
CA LYS A 223 -23.09 -4.77 10.90
C LYS A 223 -22.50 -3.36 10.75
N ILE A 224 -21.33 -3.29 10.16
CA ILE A 224 -20.61 -2.04 9.90
C ILE A 224 -20.40 -1.86 8.41
N ASN A 225 -20.10 -0.62 8.00
CA ASN A 225 -19.52 -0.41 6.68
C ASN A 225 -18.22 -1.20 6.59
N LYS A 226 -18.04 -1.96 5.50
CA LYS A 226 -16.82 -2.74 5.29
C LYS A 226 -15.60 -1.85 5.38
N ARG A 227 -14.66 -2.25 6.22
CA ARG A 227 -13.42 -1.50 6.44
C ARG A 227 -12.56 -1.52 5.17
N PRO A 228 -12.00 -0.38 4.75
CA PRO A 228 -11.05 -0.39 3.64
C PRO A 228 -9.80 -1.20 4.03
N VAL A 229 -9.36 -2.05 3.11
CA VAL A 229 -8.16 -2.87 3.29
C VAL A 229 -7.00 -2.25 2.54
N SER A 230 -5.89 -2.00 3.23
CA SER A 230 -4.67 -1.51 2.58
C SER A 230 -4.08 -2.58 1.67
N LEU A 231 -3.72 -2.18 0.44
CA LEU A 231 -3.02 -3.01 -0.54
C LEU A 231 -1.51 -3.07 -0.29
N SER A 232 -0.99 -2.23 0.62
CA SER A 232 0.41 -2.22 1.02
C SER A 232 0.58 -2.77 2.45
N ASP A 233 1.66 -3.51 2.66
CA ASP A 233 2.11 -3.97 3.97
C ASP A 233 3.23 -3.03 4.45
N THR A 234 2.90 -2.13 5.37
CA THR A 234 3.84 -1.14 5.89
C THR A 234 4.86 -1.72 6.88
N HIS A 235 4.62 -2.95 7.35
CA HIS A 235 5.48 -3.65 8.33
C HIS A 235 5.78 -5.08 7.85
N PRO A 236 6.45 -5.24 6.70
CA PRO A 236 6.72 -6.56 6.15
C PRO A 236 7.54 -7.43 7.10
N LEU A 237 7.28 -8.75 7.07
CA LEU A 237 7.85 -9.71 8.02
C LEU A 237 9.38 -9.68 8.09
N TRP A 238 10.07 -9.41 6.97
CA TRP A 238 11.54 -9.33 6.94
C TRP A 238 12.14 -8.15 7.73
N ASN A 239 11.33 -7.18 8.17
CA ASN A 239 11.79 -6.09 9.04
C ASN A 239 11.86 -6.50 10.52
N LYS A 240 11.17 -7.59 10.90
CA LYS A 240 11.31 -8.19 12.22
C LYS A 240 12.64 -8.92 12.36
N ARG A 241 13.09 -9.11 13.58
CA ARG A 241 14.22 -10.00 13.83
C ARG A 241 13.76 -11.46 13.71
N PRO A 242 14.61 -12.38 13.19
CA PRO A 242 14.23 -13.78 13.02
C PRO A 242 13.73 -14.46 14.32
N ASN A 243 14.28 -14.07 15.47
CA ASN A 243 13.88 -14.60 16.78
C ASN A 243 12.56 -14.03 17.33
N GLU A 244 11.99 -13.04 16.66
CA GLU A 244 10.70 -12.43 17.00
C GLU A 244 9.57 -12.95 16.09
N CYS A 245 9.90 -13.77 15.09
CA CYS A 245 8.96 -14.33 14.14
C CYS A 245 8.58 -15.76 14.52
N THR A 246 7.32 -16.11 14.32
CA THR A 246 6.80 -17.47 14.48
C THR A 246 6.76 -18.21 13.16
N ASP A 247 6.74 -19.54 13.20
CA ASP A 247 6.60 -20.38 12.01
C ASP A 247 5.29 -20.09 11.26
N GLU A 248 4.23 -19.77 11.99
CA GLU A 248 2.94 -19.41 11.42
C GLU A 248 3.01 -18.08 10.65
N GLU A 249 3.72 -17.07 11.17
CA GLU A 249 3.93 -15.81 10.47
C GLU A 249 4.70 -16.01 9.16
N TYR A 250 5.72 -16.88 9.15
CA TYR A 250 6.47 -17.21 7.92
C TYR A 250 5.58 -17.91 6.89
N LYS A 251 4.76 -18.87 7.30
CA LYS A 251 3.82 -19.58 6.42
C LYS A 251 2.75 -18.65 5.86
N ASN A 252 2.15 -17.81 6.71
CA ASN A 252 1.16 -16.82 6.30
C ASN A 252 1.74 -15.81 5.31
N PHE A 253 2.96 -15.35 5.55
CA PHE A 253 3.66 -14.45 4.64
C PHE A 253 3.93 -15.13 3.28
N TYR A 254 4.35 -16.40 3.29
CA TYR A 254 4.56 -17.19 2.07
C TYR A 254 3.28 -17.30 1.24
N HIS A 255 2.17 -17.69 1.86
CA HIS A 255 0.87 -17.79 1.19
C HIS A 255 0.40 -16.45 0.63
N LYS A 256 0.56 -15.37 1.40
CA LYS A 256 0.18 -14.01 0.99
C LYS A 256 0.95 -13.53 -0.24
N VAL A 257 2.26 -13.78 -0.29
CA VAL A 257 3.14 -13.22 -1.34
C VAL A 257 3.17 -14.05 -2.61
N PHE A 258 3.10 -15.37 -2.48
CA PHE A 258 3.26 -16.30 -3.61
C PHE A 258 1.96 -16.96 -4.05
N HIS A 259 0.86 -16.73 -3.33
CA HIS A 259 -0.45 -17.36 -3.58
C HIS A 259 -0.35 -18.88 -3.74
N ASP A 260 0.61 -19.50 -3.06
CA ASP A 260 0.84 -20.93 -3.05
C ASP A 260 0.08 -21.55 -1.88
N PHE A 261 -0.75 -22.56 -2.16
CA PHE A 261 -1.55 -23.25 -1.13
C PHE A 261 -0.76 -24.33 -0.38
N LYS A 262 0.43 -24.70 -0.89
CA LYS A 262 1.31 -25.65 -0.22
C LYS A 262 2.16 -24.94 0.80
N GLU A 263 2.45 -25.61 1.91
CA GLU A 263 3.38 -25.06 2.89
C GLU A 263 4.84 -25.17 2.37
N PRO A 264 5.69 -24.18 2.67
CA PRO A 264 7.12 -24.30 2.39
C PRO A 264 7.75 -25.35 3.30
N LEU A 265 8.79 -26.04 2.81
CA LEU A 265 9.55 -27.01 3.59
C LEU A 265 10.33 -26.36 4.73
N PHE A 266 10.97 -25.25 4.45
CA PHE A 266 11.68 -24.38 5.40
C PHE A 266 11.98 -23.04 4.74
N TRP A 267 12.55 -22.11 5.50
CA TRP A 267 12.90 -20.76 5.03
C TRP A 267 14.20 -20.27 5.65
N ILE A 268 14.77 -19.27 5.01
CA ILE A 268 15.94 -18.54 5.49
C ILE A 268 15.56 -17.07 5.57
N HIS A 269 15.60 -16.50 6.77
CA HIS A 269 15.41 -15.08 6.98
C HIS A 269 16.74 -14.36 6.86
N LEU A 270 16.89 -13.54 5.82
CA LEU A 270 18.09 -12.77 5.52
C LEU A 270 18.03 -11.42 6.23
N ASN A 271 19.07 -11.09 6.97
CA ASN A 271 19.26 -9.78 7.56
C ASN A 271 20.78 -9.51 7.60
N MET A 272 21.31 -9.00 6.51
CA MET A 272 22.74 -8.74 6.33
C MET A 272 22.96 -7.24 6.15
N ASP A 273 23.59 -6.62 7.13
CA ASP A 273 23.89 -5.17 7.08
C ASP A 273 25.12 -4.86 6.24
N TYR A 274 26.08 -5.80 6.09
CA TYR A 274 27.33 -5.63 5.34
C TYR A 274 27.66 -6.89 4.52
N PRO A 275 28.14 -6.80 3.28
CA PRO A 275 28.44 -5.56 2.52
C PRO A 275 27.27 -5.02 1.68
N PHE A 276 26.09 -5.65 1.69
CA PHE A 276 25.07 -5.39 0.68
C PHE A 276 23.75 -4.83 1.21
N ASN A 277 23.62 -4.60 2.53
CA ASN A 277 22.37 -4.11 3.14
C ASN A 277 21.15 -4.91 2.62
N LEU A 278 21.19 -6.23 2.79
CA LEU A 278 20.23 -7.16 2.20
C LEU A 278 19.30 -7.71 3.27
N LYS A 279 18.02 -7.51 3.10
CA LYS A 279 16.96 -8.12 3.92
C LYS A 279 16.05 -8.96 3.05
N GLY A 280 15.39 -9.95 3.65
CA GLY A 280 14.45 -10.75 2.89
C GLY A 280 14.18 -12.11 3.51
N ILE A 281 13.35 -12.89 2.83
CA ILE A 281 13.03 -14.25 3.23
C ILE A 281 13.07 -15.12 1.98
N LEU A 282 13.88 -16.17 2.03
CA LEU A 282 13.95 -17.19 0.99
C LEU A 282 13.23 -18.45 1.48
N TYR A 283 12.32 -18.96 0.68
CA TYR A 283 11.55 -20.15 0.97
C TYR A 283 11.94 -21.32 0.06
N PHE A 284 11.98 -22.49 0.60
CA PHE A 284 12.15 -23.75 -0.11
C PHE A 284 10.74 -24.34 -0.32
N PRO A 285 10.16 -24.21 -1.53
CA PRO A 285 8.80 -24.67 -1.79
C PRO A 285 8.75 -26.20 -1.84
N GLN A 286 7.59 -26.75 -1.52
CA GLN A 286 7.33 -28.17 -1.76
C GLN A 286 6.97 -28.36 -3.24
N ILE A 287 7.93 -28.84 -4.03
CA ILE A 287 7.78 -29.05 -5.48
C ILE A 287 7.33 -30.49 -5.74
N ASN A 288 6.26 -30.65 -6.50
CA ASN A 288 5.89 -31.91 -7.10
C ASN A 288 6.33 -31.90 -8.56
N THR A 289 7.41 -32.61 -8.87
CA THR A 289 8.05 -32.60 -10.19
C THR A 289 7.17 -33.16 -11.32
N GLU A 290 6.05 -33.81 -11.00
CA GLU A 290 5.14 -34.35 -12.02
C GLU A 290 4.16 -33.29 -12.56
N TYR A 291 3.83 -32.26 -11.77
CA TYR A 291 2.76 -31.31 -12.08
C TYR A 291 3.15 -29.84 -11.91
N ASP A 292 4.22 -29.55 -11.17
CA ASP A 292 4.61 -28.17 -10.88
C ASP A 292 5.71 -27.69 -11.85
N SER A 293 5.64 -26.44 -12.22
CA SER A 293 6.78 -25.74 -12.83
C SER A 293 7.96 -25.76 -11.85
N ILE A 294 9.13 -26.14 -12.33
CA ILE A 294 10.36 -26.20 -11.52
C ILE A 294 10.92 -24.80 -11.25
N GLU A 295 10.33 -23.76 -11.83
CA GLU A 295 10.78 -22.39 -11.65
C GLU A 295 10.23 -21.79 -10.37
N GLY A 296 11.13 -21.39 -9.49
CA GLY A 296 10.82 -20.54 -8.33
C GLY A 296 10.59 -19.09 -8.74
N THR A 297 10.23 -18.26 -7.78
CA THR A 297 10.05 -16.83 -8.01
C THR A 297 10.74 -16.04 -6.91
N ILE A 298 11.83 -15.35 -7.22
CA ILE A 298 12.48 -14.43 -6.30
C ILE A 298 12.16 -13.00 -6.72
N LYS A 299 11.36 -12.34 -5.90
CA LYS A 299 10.94 -10.94 -6.10
C LYS A 299 11.98 -10.01 -5.49
N LEU A 300 12.51 -9.11 -6.30
CA LEU A 300 13.46 -8.09 -5.87
C LEU A 300 12.75 -6.76 -5.66
N TYR A 301 12.97 -6.17 -4.50
CA TYR A 301 12.52 -4.83 -4.13
C TYR A 301 13.72 -3.93 -3.87
N ASN A 302 13.63 -2.69 -4.31
CA ASN A 302 14.58 -1.63 -3.98
C ASN A 302 13.82 -0.44 -3.41
N ASN A 303 14.23 0.05 -2.24
CA ASN A 303 13.51 1.11 -1.52
C ASN A 303 11.98 0.85 -1.47
N GLN A 304 11.59 -0.40 -1.17
CA GLN A 304 10.21 -0.87 -1.02
C GLN A 304 9.36 -0.89 -2.31
N VAL A 305 9.95 -0.59 -3.46
CA VAL A 305 9.31 -0.71 -4.78
C VAL A 305 9.78 -1.99 -5.46
N PHE A 306 8.83 -2.74 -6.03
CA PHE A 306 9.14 -3.92 -6.83
C PHE A 306 9.95 -3.53 -8.07
N ILE A 307 11.04 -4.25 -8.31
CA ILE A 307 11.91 -4.03 -9.46
C ILE A 307 11.68 -5.08 -10.53
N ALA A 308 11.85 -6.33 -10.18
CA ALA A 308 11.66 -7.44 -11.10
C ALA A 308 11.65 -8.79 -10.39
N ASP A 309 11.26 -9.83 -11.12
CA ASP A 309 11.38 -11.23 -10.71
C ASP A 309 12.62 -11.86 -11.33
N ASN A 310 13.26 -12.78 -10.60
CA ASN A 310 14.29 -13.72 -11.10
C ASN A 310 15.40 -13.07 -11.94
N ILE A 311 15.96 -11.95 -11.47
CA ILE A 311 17.06 -11.26 -12.16
C ILE A 311 18.30 -12.13 -12.14
N LYS A 312 18.68 -12.72 -13.29
CA LYS A 312 19.81 -13.64 -13.44
C LYS A 312 21.16 -13.03 -13.07
N GLU A 313 21.30 -11.72 -13.24
CA GLU A 313 22.50 -10.99 -12.91
C GLU A 313 22.72 -10.84 -11.39
N VAL A 314 21.66 -10.98 -10.60
CA VAL A 314 21.68 -10.81 -9.14
C VAL A 314 21.51 -12.14 -8.42
N ILE A 315 20.73 -13.05 -9.00
CA ILE A 315 20.35 -14.32 -8.37
C ILE A 315 21.04 -15.47 -9.10
N PRO A 316 21.94 -16.21 -8.42
CA PRO A 316 22.56 -17.40 -8.99
C PRO A 316 21.54 -18.44 -9.44
N GLU A 317 21.78 -19.11 -10.55
CA GLU A 317 20.86 -20.11 -11.15
C GLU A 317 20.42 -21.20 -10.17
N PHE A 318 21.29 -21.64 -9.26
CA PHE A 318 20.95 -22.67 -8.27
C PHE A 318 19.91 -22.22 -7.22
N LEU A 319 19.69 -20.90 -7.07
CA LEU A 319 18.64 -20.34 -6.20
C LEU A 319 17.32 -20.15 -6.94
N MET A 320 17.27 -20.30 -8.26
CA MET A 320 16.05 -20.08 -9.05
C MET A 320 14.92 -21.09 -8.80
N LEU A 321 15.17 -22.13 -8.04
CA LEU A 321 14.15 -23.07 -7.56
C LEU A 321 13.41 -22.55 -6.32
N LEU A 322 13.93 -21.51 -5.69
CA LEU A 322 13.40 -20.95 -4.47
C LEU A 322 12.33 -19.92 -4.78
N LYS A 323 11.42 -19.76 -3.84
CA LYS A 323 10.54 -18.59 -3.77
C LYS A 323 11.07 -17.64 -2.72
N GLY A 324 11.13 -16.36 -3.01
CA GLY A 324 11.70 -15.43 -2.04
C GLY A 324 11.36 -13.98 -2.32
N VAL A 325 11.58 -13.17 -1.31
CA VAL A 325 11.53 -11.72 -1.37
C VAL A 325 12.88 -11.21 -0.91
N ILE A 326 13.55 -10.47 -1.77
CA ILE A 326 14.81 -9.81 -1.45
C ILE A 326 14.59 -8.31 -1.51
N PHE A 327 14.96 -7.66 -0.45
CA PHE A 327 14.92 -6.22 -0.29
C PHE A 327 16.35 -5.68 -0.16
N ARG A 328 16.66 -4.66 -0.96
CA ARG A 328 17.92 -3.95 -0.91
C ARG A 328 17.68 -2.47 -0.68
N THR A 329 18.40 -1.87 0.26
CA THR A 329 18.60 -0.42 0.31
C THR A 329 19.88 -0.12 -0.44
N MET A 330 19.86 0.81 -1.38
CA MET A 330 21.11 1.32 -1.96
C MET A 330 21.70 2.29 -0.94
N ASP A 331 22.88 1.96 -0.43
CA ASP A 331 23.73 2.93 0.21
C ASP A 331 24.16 3.94 -0.87
N SER A 332 23.95 5.21 -0.58
CA SER A 332 24.31 6.36 -1.44
C SER A 332 25.82 6.52 -1.60
#